data_852e4e37c745b18a95a9eb7b9260eaac
#
_entry.id   852e4e37c745b18a95a9eb7b9260eaac
#
_cell.length_a   1.000
_cell.length_b   1.000
_cell.length_c   1.000
_cell.angle_alpha   90.00
_cell.angle_beta   90.00
_cell.angle_gamma   90.00
#
_symmetry.space_group_name_H-M   'P 1'
#
loop_
_entity.id
_entity.type
_entity.pdbx_description
1 polymer ?
#
loop_
_entity_poly.entity_id
_entity_poly.type
_entity_poly.pdbx_seq_one_letter_code
_entity_poly.pdbx_strand_id
1 'polypeptide(L)'
;FVYSDYLEIKESQTKKHPVIDYQIGSVRDDFDFGSLIMVKSNLIAECVEKMDDNYDYPYSSLYYLRLYASRVSDIIHINEYLYTEHELDNRASGEKQFDYVNPRNREVQIDMERVFTDYLSDIDAKLYPFYQEVDFIDGEFPVEASVIIPVRNRERTIKDAIESAINQNTEFRYNIIIVDNHST
;
A
#
# COMPACT_ATOMS: atom_id res chain seq x y z
N PHE A 1 -14.21 16.80 4.25
CA PHE A 1 -14.15 15.33 4.33
C PHE A 1 -13.97 14.95 5.80
N VAL A 2 -14.86 14.08 6.34
CA VAL A 2 -14.89 13.72 7.76
C VAL A 2 -15.02 12.19 7.90
N TYR A 3 -14.31 11.60 8.83
CA TYR A 3 -14.37 10.18 9.19
C TYR A 3 -14.18 10.01 10.71
N SER A 4 -14.44 8.84 11.25
CA SER A 4 -14.34 8.59 12.68
C SER A 4 -13.80 7.20 12.99
N ASP A 5 -13.44 6.98 14.25
CA ASP A 5 -13.23 5.64 14.80
C ASP A 5 -14.54 4.84 14.74
N TYR A 6 -14.43 3.52 14.82
CA TYR A 6 -15.59 2.63 14.80
C TYR A 6 -15.43 1.42 15.72
N LEU A 7 -16.53 0.75 15.96
CA LEU A 7 -16.55 -0.56 16.61
C LEU A 7 -16.59 -1.64 15.54
N GLU A 8 -15.75 -2.64 15.64
CA GLU A 8 -15.73 -3.79 14.76
C GLU A 8 -16.35 -5.00 15.44
N ILE A 9 -17.30 -5.67 14.78
CA ILE A 9 -17.83 -6.96 15.22
C ILE A 9 -17.21 -8.05 14.36
N LYS A 10 -16.41 -8.90 15.01
CA LYS A 10 -15.76 -10.05 14.42
C LYS A 10 -15.99 -11.27 15.30
N GLU A 11 -16.44 -12.38 14.71
CA GLU A 11 -16.71 -13.61 15.45
C GLU A 11 -17.59 -13.38 16.71
N SER A 12 -18.61 -12.51 16.59
CA SER A 12 -19.52 -12.13 17.69
C SER A 12 -18.86 -11.34 18.84
N GLN A 13 -17.64 -10.87 18.67
CA GLN A 13 -16.96 -10.00 19.62
C GLN A 13 -16.91 -8.57 19.11
N THR A 14 -17.25 -7.62 19.96
CA THR A 14 -17.11 -6.20 19.65
C THR A 14 -15.74 -5.69 20.11
N LYS A 15 -14.98 -5.11 19.20
CA LYS A 15 -13.67 -4.49 19.47
C LYS A 15 -13.67 -3.03 19.05
N LYS A 16 -12.87 -2.22 19.73
CA LYS A 16 -12.60 -0.85 19.33
C LYS A 16 -11.60 -0.86 18.18
N HIS A 17 -11.92 -0.15 17.11
CA HIS A 17 -11.03 0.07 15.97
C HIS A 17 -10.75 1.57 15.85
N PRO A 18 -9.69 2.07 16.50
CA PRO A 18 -9.24 3.44 16.30
C PRO A 18 -8.54 3.55 14.95
N VAL A 19 -8.88 4.58 14.19
CA VAL A 19 -8.17 4.95 12.96
C VAL A 19 -7.16 6.05 13.26
N ILE A 20 -6.27 6.32 12.33
CA ILE A 20 -5.23 7.34 12.51
C ILE A 20 -5.63 8.66 11.89
N ASP A 21 -5.09 9.77 12.41
CA ASP A 21 -5.25 11.09 11.81
C ASP A 21 -4.65 11.14 10.42
N TYR A 22 -5.41 11.72 9.49
CA TYR A 22 -4.91 11.96 8.14
C TYR A 22 -3.82 13.04 8.17
N GLN A 23 -2.73 12.77 7.50
CA GLN A 23 -1.64 13.73 7.29
C GLN A 23 -1.50 14.02 5.79
N ILE A 24 -1.18 15.25 5.45
CA ILE A 24 -0.85 15.62 4.06
C ILE A 24 0.32 14.74 3.59
N GLY A 25 0.12 14.05 2.46
CA GLY A 25 1.07 13.06 1.96
C GLY A 25 0.75 11.61 2.34
N SER A 26 -0.33 11.35 3.10
CA SER A 26 -0.85 9.99 3.30
C SER A 26 -1.55 9.49 2.03
N VAL A 27 -0.76 9.13 1.03
CA VAL A 27 -1.24 8.85 -0.33
C VAL A 27 -1.55 7.38 -0.62
N ARG A 28 -1.37 6.49 0.36
CA ARG A 28 -1.70 5.07 0.18
C ARG A 28 -3.17 4.91 -0.17
N ASP A 29 -3.46 4.07 -1.16
CA ASP A 29 -4.82 3.75 -1.61
C ASP A 29 -5.63 3.00 -0.55
N ASP A 30 -4.96 2.27 0.34
CA ASP A 30 -5.53 1.50 1.46
C ASP A 30 -5.55 2.26 2.80
N PHE A 31 -5.45 3.61 2.80
CA PHE A 31 -5.60 4.37 4.05
C PHE A 31 -6.97 4.13 4.66
N ASP A 32 -6.99 3.72 5.92
CA ASP A 32 -8.22 3.35 6.62
C ASP A 32 -8.99 4.60 7.09
N PHE A 33 -10.08 4.90 6.41
CA PHE A 33 -11.09 5.89 6.82
C PHE A 33 -12.31 5.23 7.48
N GLY A 34 -12.29 3.92 7.64
CA GLY A 34 -13.47 3.13 7.98
C GLY A 34 -14.49 3.09 6.85
N SER A 35 -15.64 2.49 7.13
CA SER A 35 -16.72 2.29 6.15
C SER A 35 -17.68 3.47 6.01
N LEU A 36 -17.58 4.47 6.92
CA LEU A 36 -18.46 5.63 6.91
C LEU A 36 -17.65 6.92 6.80
N ILE A 37 -17.82 7.60 5.67
CA ILE A 37 -17.25 8.92 5.44
C ILE A 37 -18.35 9.93 5.12
N MET A 38 -18.17 11.18 5.54
CA MET A 38 -19.05 12.30 5.18
C MET A 38 -18.29 13.33 4.38
N VAL A 39 -18.85 13.74 3.25
CA VAL A 39 -18.24 14.71 2.35
C VAL A 39 -19.26 15.80 2.04
N LYS A 40 -18.84 17.06 2.03
CA LYS A 40 -19.71 18.17 1.59
C LYS A 40 -20.09 17.96 0.13
N SER A 41 -21.38 18.15 -0.21
CA SER A 41 -21.90 17.95 -1.57
C SER A 41 -21.24 18.86 -2.61
N ASN A 42 -20.93 20.11 -2.25
CA ASN A 42 -20.21 21.01 -3.15
C ASN A 42 -18.79 20.51 -3.47
N LEU A 43 -18.09 19.92 -2.49
CA LEU A 43 -16.76 19.33 -2.71
C LEU A 43 -16.82 18.16 -3.70
N ILE A 44 -17.87 17.34 -3.61
CA ILE A 44 -18.10 16.25 -4.57
C ILE A 44 -18.37 16.83 -5.97
N ALA A 45 -19.22 17.83 -6.08
CA ALA A 45 -19.54 18.47 -7.37
C ALA A 45 -18.29 19.06 -8.04
N GLU A 46 -17.50 19.83 -7.28
CA GLU A 46 -16.24 20.41 -7.74
C GLU A 46 -15.22 19.32 -8.14
N CYS A 47 -15.16 18.21 -7.40
CA CYS A 47 -14.31 17.08 -7.72
C CYS A 47 -14.69 16.45 -9.05
N VAL A 48 -15.99 16.19 -9.26
CA VAL A 48 -16.50 15.58 -10.50
C VAL A 48 -16.23 16.47 -11.72
N GLU A 49 -16.33 17.79 -11.59
CA GLU A 49 -15.99 18.74 -12.65
C GLU A 49 -14.50 18.72 -13.05
N LYS A 50 -13.62 18.20 -12.17
CA LYS A 50 -12.18 18.08 -12.42
C LYS A 50 -11.76 16.72 -12.94
N MET A 51 -12.62 15.72 -12.88
CA MET A 51 -12.36 14.41 -13.43
C MET A 51 -12.25 14.48 -14.96
N ASP A 52 -11.41 13.59 -15.54
CA ASP A 52 -11.28 13.48 -17.00
C ASP A 52 -12.53 12.80 -17.57
N ASP A 53 -13.32 13.52 -18.38
CA ASP A 53 -14.53 13.01 -19.02
C ASP A 53 -14.28 11.81 -19.96
N ASN A 54 -13.03 11.57 -20.35
CA ASN A 54 -12.65 10.46 -21.22
C ASN A 54 -12.21 9.21 -20.45
N TYR A 55 -12.36 9.22 -19.11
CA TYR A 55 -11.96 8.11 -18.28
C TYR A 55 -13.01 7.79 -17.20
N ASP A 56 -13.38 6.52 -17.09
CA ASP A 56 -14.51 6.10 -16.25
C ASP A 56 -14.15 5.90 -14.76
N TYR A 57 -12.87 5.93 -14.37
CA TYR A 57 -12.42 5.70 -13.00
C TYR A 57 -13.04 4.44 -12.33
N PRO A 58 -12.93 3.26 -12.94
CA PRO A 58 -13.74 2.10 -12.56
C PRO A 58 -13.49 1.60 -11.13
N TYR A 59 -12.32 1.86 -10.57
CA TYR A 59 -11.94 1.43 -9.22
C TYR A 59 -11.46 2.58 -8.34
N SER A 60 -11.02 3.70 -8.92
CA SER A 60 -10.28 4.76 -8.25
C SER A 60 -11.08 6.01 -7.94
N SER A 61 -12.38 6.06 -8.21
CA SER A 61 -13.20 7.25 -8.03
C SER A 61 -13.20 7.80 -6.59
N LEU A 62 -13.28 6.92 -5.58
CA LEU A 62 -13.16 7.32 -4.17
C LEU A 62 -11.74 7.78 -3.83
N TYR A 63 -10.73 7.12 -4.40
CA TYR A 63 -9.33 7.51 -4.24
C TYR A 63 -9.07 8.90 -4.84
N TYR A 64 -9.62 9.16 -6.03
CA TYR A 64 -9.56 10.48 -6.67
C TYR A 64 -10.21 11.55 -5.79
N LEU A 65 -11.44 11.32 -5.31
CA LEU A 65 -12.15 12.24 -4.41
C LEU A 65 -11.33 12.56 -3.16
N ARG A 66 -10.73 11.55 -2.55
CA ARG A 66 -9.91 11.72 -1.36
C ARG A 66 -8.66 12.57 -1.63
N LEU A 67 -7.93 12.28 -2.71
CA LEU A 67 -6.75 13.03 -3.10
C LEU A 67 -7.10 14.47 -3.49
N TYR A 68 -8.22 14.67 -4.19
CA TYR A 68 -8.74 15.99 -4.48
C TYR A 68 -9.08 16.75 -3.19
N ALA A 69 -9.84 16.14 -2.28
CA ALA A 69 -10.23 16.74 -1.01
C ALA A 69 -9.01 17.17 -0.19
N SER A 70 -7.94 16.37 -0.17
CA SER A 70 -6.72 16.68 0.58
C SER A 70 -5.99 17.94 0.13
N ARG A 71 -6.25 18.40 -1.10
CA ARG A 71 -5.64 19.63 -1.65
C ARG A 71 -6.47 20.88 -1.40
N VAL A 72 -7.78 20.74 -1.31
CA VAL A 72 -8.71 21.89 -1.32
C VAL A 72 -9.47 22.05 -0.02
N SER A 73 -9.42 21.09 0.87
CA SER A 73 -10.14 21.12 2.15
C SER A 73 -9.41 20.32 3.23
N ASP A 74 -9.82 20.51 4.48
CA ASP A 74 -9.37 19.67 5.58
C ASP A 74 -10.01 18.29 5.51
N ILE A 75 -9.23 17.26 5.84
CA ILE A 75 -9.68 15.91 6.14
C ILE A 75 -9.68 15.75 7.66
N ILE A 76 -10.86 15.63 8.24
CA ILE A 76 -11.07 15.72 9.70
C ILE A 76 -11.36 14.32 10.23
N HIS A 77 -10.56 13.87 11.19
CA HIS A 77 -10.81 12.70 12.00
C HIS A 77 -11.56 13.09 13.27
N ILE A 78 -12.65 12.39 13.57
CA ILE A 78 -13.36 12.48 14.85
C ILE A 78 -12.93 11.28 15.69
N ASN A 79 -12.16 11.52 16.72
CA ASN A 79 -11.63 10.49 17.62
C ASN A 79 -12.71 9.98 18.58
N GLU A 80 -13.79 9.46 18.01
CA GLU A 80 -14.92 8.85 18.73
C GLU A 80 -15.49 7.68 17.90
N TYR A 81 -15.95 6.64 18.60
CA TYR A 81 -16.53 5.41 17.99
C TYR A 81 -17.99 5.67 17.63
N LEU A 82 -18.23 6.23 16.45
CA LEU A 82 -19.56 6.73 16.06
C LEU A 82 -20.44 5.72 15.34
N TYR A 83 -19.89 4.59 14.89
CA TYR A 83 -20.66 3.52 14.24
C TYR A 83 -20.06 2.16 14.52
N THR A 84 -20.76 1.12 14.08
CA THR A 84 -20.33 -0.27 14.22
C THR A 84 -20.26 -0.92 12.85
N GLU A 85 -19.16 -1.59 12.57
CA GLU A 85 -18.91 -2.36 11.36
C GLU A 85 -18.98 -3.86 11.67
N HIS A 86 -19.61 -4.62 10.78
CA HIS A 86 -19.56 -6.07 10.79
C HIS A 86 -18.58 -6.54 9.72
N GLU A 87 -17.48 -7.17 10.13
CA GLU A 87 -16.53 -7.75 9.17
C GLU A 87 -17.22 -8.87 8.39
N LEU A 88 -17.44 -8.63 7.09
CA LEU A 88 -17.86 -9.65 6.14
C LEU A 88 -16.71 -9.84 5.15
N ASP A 89 -15.98 -10.95 5.26
CA ASP A 89 -14.92 -11.26 4.29
C ASP A 89 -15.55 -11.84 3.02
N ASN A 90 -15.81 -10.98 2.05
CA ASN A 90 -16.38 -11.34 0.75
C ASN A 90 -15.30 -11.45 -0.36
N ARG A 91 -14.02 -11.57 -0.01
CA ARG A 91 -12.94 -11.66 -1.01
C ARG A 91 -13.04 -12.96 -1.80
N ALA A 92 -13.02 -12.84 -3.11
CA ALA A 92 -13.13 -13.98 -4.02
C ALA A 92 -11.94 -14.97 -3.90
N SER A 93 -10.78 -14.51 -3.42
CA SER A 93 -9.57 -15.32 -3.27
C SER A 93 -9.50 -16.07 -1.95
N GLY A 94 -10.20 -15.58 -0.89
CA GLY A 94 -10.05 -16.09 0.48
C GLY A 94 -8.67 -15.89 1.10
N GLU A 95 -7.71 -15.30 0.38
CA GLU A 95 -6.35 -15.03 0.83
C GLU A 95 -6.21 -13.57 1.26
N LYS A 96 -5.92 -13.35 2.55
CA LYS A 96 -5.76 -11.99 3.11
C LYS A 96 -4.41 -11.35 2.78
N GLN A 97 -3.40 -12.17 2.46
CA GLN A 97 -2.03 -11.73 2.29
C GLN A 97 -1.68 -11.70 0.79
N PHE A 98 -1.08 -10.60 0.33
CA PHE A 98 -0.63 -10.40 -1.06
C PHE A 98 -1.71 -10.29 -2.14
N ASP A 99 -2.96 -10.05 -1.78
CA ASP A 99 -4.03 -9.85 -2.77
C ASP A 99 -3.76 -8.66 -3.71
N TYR A 100 -3.05 -7.64 -3.20
CA TYR A 100 -2.65 -6.45 -3.97
C TYR A 100 -1.64 -6.74 -5.10
N VAL A 101 -0.85 -7.83 -5.01
CA VAL A 101 0.08 -8.26 -6.07
C VAL A 101 -0.53 -9.34 -6.98
N ASN A 102 -1.79 -9.72 -6.75
CA ASN A 102 -2.46 -10.71 -7.56
C ASN A 102 -2.64 -10.16 -9.00
N PRO A 103 -2.18 -10.86 -10.04
CA PRO A 103 -2.34 -10.43 -11.43
C PRO A 103 -3.79 -10.15 -11.84
N ARG A 104 -4.76 -10.73 -11.14
CA ARG A 104 -6.20 -10.47 -11.34
C ARG A 104 -6.61 -9.05 -10.96
N ASN A 105 -5.83 -8.41 -10.06
CA ASN A 105 -6.09 -7.05 -9.60
C ASN A 105 -5.25 -6.00 -10.35
N ARG A 106 -4.61 -6.40 -11.47
CA ARG A 106 -3.75 -5.50 -12.24
C ARG A 106 -4.48 -4.26 -12.74
N GLU A 107 -5.71 -4.40 -13.16
CA GLU A 107 -6.53 -3.26 -13.65
C GLU A 107 -6.80 -2.26 -12.55
N VAL A 108 -7.06 -2.73 -11.32
CA VAL A 108 -7.22 -1.87 -10.12
C VAL A 108 -5.93 -1.08 -9.86
N GLN A 109 -4.78 -1.76 -9.91
CA GLN A 109 -3.49 -1.12 -9.68
C GLN A 109 -3.18 -0.05 -10.73
N ILE A 110 -3.45 -0.32 -12.00
CA ILE A 110 -3.24 0.64 -13.10
C ILE A 110 -4.14 1.87 -12.91
N ASP A 111 -5.38 1.67 -12.53
CA ASP A 111 -6.33 2.75 -12.28
C ASP A 111 -5.90 3.64 -11.09
N MET A 112 -5.50 3.02 -9.99
CA MET A 112 -4.96 3.74 -8.82
C MET A 112 -3.66 4.49 -9.14
N GLU A 113 -2.74 3.88 -9.89
CA GLU A 113 -1.49 4.50 -10.32
C GLU A 113 -1.73 5.73 -11.19
N ARG A 114 -2.71 5.67 -12.11
CA ARG A 114 -3.10 6.81 -12.93
C ARG A 114 -3.54 7.98 -12.07
N VAL A 115 -4.50 7.77 -11.19
CA VAL A 115 -5.02 8.82 -10.30
C VAL A 115 -3.93 9.40 -9.41
N PHE A 116 -3.03 8.56 -8.91
CA PHE A 116 -1.91 9.03 -8.10
C PHE A 116 -0.91 9.85 -8.93
N THR A 117 -0.65 9.44 -10.16
CA THR A 117 0.24 10.17 -11.08
C THR A 117 -0.31 11.55 -11.41
N ASP A 118 -1.63 11.67 -11.65
CA ASP A 118 -2.30 12.93 -11.89
C ASP A 118 -2.23 13.83 -10.64
N TYR A 119 -2.50 13.27 -9.46
CA TYR A 119 -2.35 13.97 -8.20
C TYR A 119 -0.94 14.54 -7.99
N LEU A 120 0.12 13.73 -8.24
CA LEU A 120 1.50 14.19 -8.14
C LEU A 120 1.81 15.33 -9.12
N SER A 121 1.22 15.28 -10.31
CA SER A 121 1.36 16.36 -11.31
C SER A 121 0.67 17.64 -10.83
N ASP A 122 -0.50 17.53 -10.23
CA ASP A 122 -1.28 18.65 -9.73
C ASP A 122 -0.64 19.38 -8.54
N ILE A 123 0.15 18.67 -7.74
CA ILE A 123 0.88 19.24 -6.58
C ILE A 123 2.36 19.54 -6.89
N ASP A 124 2.75 19.44 -8.15
CA ASP A 124 4.14 19.67 -8.63
C ASP A 124 5.20 18.76 -7.97
N ALA A 125 4.77 17.55 -7.56
CA ALA A 125 5.58 16.54 -6.90
C ALA A 125 5.93 15.34 -7.80
N LYS A 126 5.52 15.36 -9.06
CA LYS A 126 5.83 14.30 -10.01
C LYS A 126 7.31 14.35 -10.38
N LEU A 127 8.02 13.30 -9.99
CA LEU A 127 9.41 13.11 -10.40
C LEU A 127 9.42 12.38 -11.76
N TYR A 128 10.11 13.00 -12.73
CA TYR A 128 10.42 12.30 -13.96
C TYR A 128 11.65 11.41 -13.74
N PRO A 129 11.66 10.20 -14.31
CA PRO A 129 12.79 9.30 -14.18
C PRO A 129 14.05 9.96 -14.78
N PHE A 130 14.90 10.48 -13.92
CA PHE A 130 16.24 10.93 -14.27
C PHE A 130 17.21 9.94 -13.62
N TYR A 131 17.79 9.09 -14.45
CA TYR A 131 18.74 8.09 -13.97
C TYR A 131 20.15 8.64 -14.16
N GLN A 132 20.90 8.72 -13.06
CA GLN A 132 22.33 8.92 -13.16
C GLN A 132 22.93 7.59 -13.61
N GLU A 133 23.75 7.66 -14.66
CA GLU A 133 24.49 6.49 -15.11
C GLU A 133 25.40 6.01 -13.96
N VAL A 134 25.30 4.74 -13.60
CA VAL A 134 26.10 4.15 -12.53
C VAL A 134 27.38 3.60 -13.13
N ASP A 135 28.52 4.20 -12.77
CA ASP A 135 29.81 3.63 -13.09
C ASP A 135 30.03 2.36 -12.26
N PHE A 136 29.93 1.22 -12.91
CA PHE A 136 30.30 -0.03 -12.28
C PHE A 136 31.83 -0.09 -12.19
N ILE A 137 32.33 -0.25 -10.97
CA ILE A 137 33.76 -0.45 -10.75
C ILE A 137 34.11 -1.82 -11.33
N ASP A 138 34.91 -1.85 -12.37
CA ASP A 138 35.49 -3.08 -12.89
C ASP A 138 36.42 -3.67 -11.83
N GLY A 139 36.04 -4.82 -11.29
CA GLY A 139 36.81 -5.52 -10.28
C GLY A 139 36.52 -7.02 -10.29
N GLU A 140 37.51 -7.80 -9.93
CA GLU A 140 37.29 -9.23 -9.69
C GLU A 140 36.59 -9.40 -8.34
N PHE A 141 35.30 -9.73 -8.37
CA PHE A 141 34.53 -10.07 -7.18
C PHE A 141 34.58 -11.59 -6.95
N PRO A 142 34.77 -12.05 -5.70
CA PRO A 142 34.80 -13.48 -5.40
C PRO A 142 33.46 -14.18 -5.66
N VAL A 143 32.36 -13.40 -5.63
CA VAL A 143 30.98 -13.81 -5.97
C VAL A 143 30.29 -12.69 -6.73
N GLU A 144 29.40 -13.05 -7.64
CA GLU A 144 28.61 -12.09 -8.43
C GLU A 144 27.35 -11.63 -7.72
N ALA A 145 26.85 -12.46 -6.78
CA ALA A 145 25.66 -12.15 -6.02
C ALA A 145 25.76 -12.63 -4.57
N SER A 146 25.04 -11.94 -3.68
CA SER A 146 24.85 -12.36 -2.28
C SER A 146 23.37 -12.47 -1.97
N VAL A 147 22.93 -13.62 -1.48
CA VAL A 147 21.59 -13.80 -0.93
C VAL A 147 21.62 -13.40 0.54
N ILE A 148 20.95 -12.30 0.90
CA ILE A 148 20.92 -11.80 2.26
C ILE A 148 19.61 -12.22 2.92
N ILE A 149 19.69 -12.99 4.01
CA ILE A 149 18.54 -13.50 4.76
C ILE A 149 18.52 -12.84 6.16
N PRO A 150 17.76 -11.77 6.38
CA PRO A 150 17.58 -11.21 7.71
C PRO A 150 16.62 -12.09 8.52
N VAL A 151 17.02 -12.44 9.74
CA VAL A 151 16.22 -13.31 10.60
C VAL A 151 16.12 -12.75 12.02
N ARG A 152 14.98 -13.03 12.66
CA ARG A 152 14.80 -12.90 14.11
C ARG A 152 13.80 -13.93 14.59
N ASN A 153 14.20 -14.81 15.51
CA ASN A 153 13.36 -15.86 16.10
C ASN A 153 12.62 -16.70 15.04
N ARG A 154 13.36 -17.20 14.02
CA ARG A 154 12.82 -18.00 12.91
C ARG A 154 13.40 -19.43 12.87
N GLU A 155 13.63 -20.04 14.02
CA GLU A 155 14.17 -21.39 14.16
C GLU A 155 13.48 -22.41 13.25
N ARG A 156 12.15 -22.34 13.15
CA ARG A 156 11.35 -23.28 12.37
C ARG A 156 11.52 -23.18 10.85
N THR A 157 11.86 -22.00 10.33
CA THR A 157 11.82 -21.71 8.88
C THR A 157 13.18 -21.35 8.30
N ILE A 158 14.15 -20.99 9.13
CA ILE A 158 15.47 -20.56 8.65
C ILE A 158 16.19 -21.64 7.88
N LYS A 159 16.06 -22.90 8.31
CA LYS A 159 16.69 -24.04 7.63
C LYS A 159 16.17 -24.17 6.20
N ASP A 160 14.85 -24.13 6.01
CA ASP A 160 14.23 -24.27 4.69
C ASP A 160 14.63 -23.12 3.77
N ALA A 161 14.72 -21.89 4.31
CA ALA A 161 15.18 -20.72 3.56
C ALA A 161 16.63 -20.86 3.08
N ILE A 162 17.52 -21.35 3.94
CA ILE A 162 18.92 -21.59 3.61
C ILE A 162 19.03 -22.71 2.56
N GLU A 163 18.35 -23.83 2.75
CA GLU A 163 18.35 -24.95 1.81
C GLU A 163 17.80 -24.53 0.45
N SER A 164 16.74 -23.74 0.42
CA SER A 164 16.19 -23.17 -0.81
C SER A 164 17.21 -22.29 -1.52
N ALA A 165 17.91 -21.44 -0.79
CA ALA A 165 18.93 -20.57 -1.36
C ALA A 165 20.16 -21.35 -1.87
N ILE A 166 20.61 -22.38 -1.15
CA ILE A 166 21.75 -23.23 -1.57
C ILE A 166 21.43 -24.04 -2.83
N ASN A 167 20.17 -24.46 -2.98
CA ASN A 167 19.73 -25.30 -4.09
C ASN A 167 19.36 -24.51 -5.35
N GLN A 168 19.66 -23.20 -5.41
CA GLN A 168 19.43 -22.42 -6.63
C GLN A 168 20.34 -22.91 -7.76
N ASN A 169 19.76 -23.02 -8.95
CA ASN A 169 20.53 -23.36 -10.15
C ASN A 169 20.99 -22.05 -10.83
N THR A 170 22.27 -21.74 -10.70
CA THR A 170 22.89 -20.53 -11.27
C THR A 170 24.14 -20.88 -12.05
N GLU A 171 24.47 -20.10 -13.07
CA GLU A 171 25.71 -20.19 -13.84
C GLU A 171 26.83 -19.32 -13.26
N PHE A 172 26.53 -18.56 -12.18
CA PHE A 172 27.47 -17.67 -11.50
C PHE A 172 27.68 -18.05 -10.04
N ARG A 173 28.77 -17.55 -9.46
CA ARG A 173 29.08 -17.76 -8.03
C ARG A 173 28.27 -16.81 -7.17
N TYR A 174 27.69 -17.35 -6.11
CA TYR A 174 27.00 -16.55 -5.10
C TYR A 174 27.32 -17.07 -3.70
N ASN A 175 27.05 -16.25 -2.70
CA ASN A 175 27.11 -16.64 -1.30
C ASN A 175 25.76 -16.35 -0.60
N ILE A 176 25.63 -16.89 0.60
CA ILE A 176 24.45 -16.65 1.45
C ILE A 176 24.94 -16.01 2.74
N ILE A 177 24.36 -14.85 3.07
CA ILE A 177 24.68 -14.08 4.27
C ILE A 177 23.43 -14.09 5.16
N ILE A 178 23.57 -14.67 6.35
CA ILE A 178 22.50 -14.67 7.34
C ILE A 178 22.78 -13.53 8.32
N VAL A 179 21.82 -12.62 8.46
CA VAL A 179 21.89 -11.49 9.39
C VAL A 179 20.92 -11.76 10.53
N ASP A 180 21.43 -12.24 11.66
CA ASP A 180 20.63 -12.48 12.85
C ASP A 180 20.39 -11.17 13.61
N ASN A 181 19.13 -10.77 13.73
CA ASN A 181 18.71 -9.59 14.47
C ASN A 181 18.35 -9.95 15.92
N HIS A 182 19.36 -10.35 16.71
CA HIS A 182 19.25 -10.65 18.15
C HIS A 182 18.17 -11.70 18.45
N SER A 183 18.26 -12.88 17.83
CA SER A 183 17.42 -14.04 18.19
C SER A 183 17.73 -14.51 19.61
N THR A 184 16.69 -14.92 20.33
CA THR A 184 16.76 -15.41 21.73
C THR A 184 16.18 -16.80 21.85
#